data_16f92822d4f60a0e8bc9411b4c7cc9b8
#
_entry.id   16f92822d4f60a0e8bc9411b4c7cc9b8
#
_cell.length_a   1.000
_cell.length_b   1.000
_cell.length_c   1.000
_cell.angle_alpha   90.00
_cell.angle_beta   90.00
_cell.angle_gamma   90.00
#
_symmetry.space_group_name_H-M   'P 1'
#
loop_
_entity.id
_entity.type
_entity.pdbx_description
1 polymer ?
#
loop_
_entity_poly.entity_id
_entity_poly.type
_entity_poly.pdbx_seq_one_letter_code
_entity_poly.pdbx_strand_id
1 'polypeptide(L)'
;MKSIEDLILLFRLKGLKITPQRRAIFEILNKNGSHPNAEDIYKGLKKNMPDVSRTTVYNTLKELNNLGAISVVRNVEEGSIRYDPKTEKHDHIYCLQCSRIIDIENGNQEIELSKEKAQGFKIVDYQITHIGYCPDCQKTR
;
A
#
# COMPACT_ATOMS: atom_id res chain seq x y z
N MET A 1 1.15 11.06 6.10
CA MET A 1 1.25 10.76 4.65
C MET A 1 2.27 11.69 4.02
N LYS A 2 3.19 11.14 3.26
CA LYS A 2 4.21 11.96 2.58
C LYS A 2 3.59 12.72 1.41
N SER A 3 3.95 13.98 1.26
CA SER A 3 3.57 14.75 0.08
C SER A 3 4.37 14.31 -1.16
N ILE A 4 3.95 14.76 -2.34
CA ILE A 4 4.69 14.49 -3.58
C ILE A 4 6.09 15.08 -3.48
N GLU A 5 6.23 16.27 -2.92
CA GLU A 5 7.52 16.92 -2.70
C GLU A 5 8.43 16.11 -1.79
N ASP A 6 7.88 15.52 -0.73
CA ASP A 6 8.63 14.63 0.18
C ASP A 6 9.15 13.39 -0.54
N LEU A 7 8.33 12.78 -1.40
CA LEU A 7 8.72 11.62 -2.19
C LEU A 7 9.82 11.96 -3.21
N ILE A 8 9.70 13.11 -3.85
CA ILE A 8 10.73 13.61 -4.78
C ILE A 8 12.04 13.84 -4.05
N LEU A 9 12.00 14.50 -2.90
CA LEU A 9 13.20 14.73 -2.09
C LEU A 9 13.85 13.42 -1.65
N LEU A 10 13.05 12.47 -1.19
CA LEU A 10 13.53 11.16 -0.75
C LEU A 10 14.25 10.42 -1.89
N PHE A 11 13.68 10.42 -3.08
CA PHE A 11 14.30 9.80 -4.26
C PHE A 11 15.63 10.47 -4.61
N ARG A 12 15.66 11.80 -4.62
CA ARG A 12 16.89 12.56 -4.90
C ARG A 12 17.99 12.28 -3.88
N LEU A 13 17.65 12.21 -2.60
CA LEU A 13 18.60 11.88 -1.53
C LEU A 13 19.20 10.48 -1.70
N LYS A 14 18.50 9.58 -2.32
CA LYS A 14 18.95 8.21 -2.62
C LYS A 14 19.61 8.08 -4.00
N GLY A 15 19.81 9.19 -4.70
CA GLY A 15 20.43 9.18 -6.04
C GLY A 15 19.50 8.64 -7.13
N LEU A 16 18.23 8.52 -6.88
CA LEU A 16 17.24 8.04 -7.85
C LEU A 16 16.69 9.20 -8.66
N LYS A 17 16.51 8.98 -9.95
CA LYS A 17 15.97 10.00 -10.85
C LYS A 17 14.47 10.13 -10.70
N ILE A 18 13.98 11.37 -10.79
CA ILE A 18 12.56 11.65 -10.88
C ILE A 18 12.20 11.75 -12.37
N THR A 19 11.51 10.72 -12.85
CA THR A 19 10.98 10.70 -14.22
C THR A 19 9.52 11.14 -14.22
N PRO A 20 8.96 11.58 -15.37
CA PRO A 20 7.52 11.87 -15.46
C PRO A 20 6.63 10.71 -15.03
N GLN A 21 7.00 9.47 -15.36
CA GLN A 21 6.26 8.28 -14.96
C GLN A 21 6.28 8.08 -13.44
N ARG A 22 7.43 8.21 -12.79
CA ARG A 22 7.55 8.11 -11.34
C ARG A 22 6.72 9.18 -10.63
N ARG A 23 6.79 10.41 -11.12
CA ARG A 23 5.99 11.50 -10.58
C ARG A 23 4.49 11.22 -10.69
N ALA A 24 4.04 10.71 -11.82
CA ALA A 24 2.65 10.35 -12.02
C ALA A 24 2.19 9.20 -11.09
N ILE A 25 3.07 8.24 -10.81
CA ILE A 25 2.81 7.19 -9.82
C ILE A 25 2.62 7.79 -8.43
N PHE A 26 3.47 8.73 -8.03
CA PHE A 26 3.35 9.42 -6.75
C PHE A 26 2.01 10.16 -6.63
N GLU A 27 1.59 10.82 -7.69
CA GLU A 27 0.30 11.51 -7.74
C GLU A 27 -0.88 10.56 -7.55
N ILE A 28 -0.86 9.41 -8.21
CA ILE A 28 -1.92 8.40 -8.05
C ILE A 28 -1.97 7.86 -6.62
N LEU A 29 -0.82 7.56 -6.03
CA LEU A 29 -0.74 7.07 -4.65
C LEU A 29 -1.26 8.09 -3.63
N ASN A 30 -1.06 9.37 -3.89
CA ASN A 30 -1.49 10.44 -2.98
C ASN A 30 -2.95 10.87 -3.17
N LYS A 31 -3.62 10.38 -4.19
CA LYS A 31 -4.88 10.99 -4.65
C LYS A 31 -6.10 10.63 -3.81
N ASN A 32 -6.12 9.52 -3.14
CA ASN A 32 -7.28 9.07 -2.34
C ASN A 32 -6.90 7.90 -1.44
N GLY A 33 -7.63 7.73 -0.36
CA GLY A 33 -7.47 6.60 0.54
C GLY A 33 -7.85 5.24 -0.05
N SER A 34 -7.92 5.10 -1.37
CA SER A 34 -8.05 3.79 -2.00
C SER A 34 -6.69 3.10 -1.98
N HIS A 35 -6.65 1.85 -1.63
CA HIS A 35 -5.44 1.05 -1.60
C HIS A 35 -5.26 0.37 -2.96
N PRO A 36 -4.63 1.04 -3.96
CA PRO A 36 -4.51 0.48 -5.30
C PRO A 36 -3.49 -0.65 -5.33
N ASN A 37 -3.73 -1.62 -6.19
CA ASN A 37 -2.68 -2.58 -6.56
C ASN A 37 -1.86 -2.01 -7.73
N ALA A 38 -0.79 -2.72 -8.12
CA ALA A 38 0.08 -2.25 -9.20
C ALA A 38 -0.66 -2.16 -10.53
N GLU A 39 -1.57 -3.08 -10.80
CA GLU A 39 -2.36 -3.07 -12.05
C GLU A 39 -3.32 -1.89 -12.11
N ASP A 40 -3.94 -1.51 -10.98
CA ASP A 40 -4.78 -0.31 -10.90
C ASP A 40 -3.98 0.94 -11.24
N ILE A 41 -2.78 1.04 -10.69
CA ILE A 41 -1.86 2.16 -10.96
C ILE A 41 -1.46 2.19 -12.43
N TYR A 42 -1.09 1.04 -12.97
CA TYR A 42 -0.73 0.93 -14.39
C TYR A 42 -1.87 1.38 -15.31
N LYS A 43 -3.08 0.87 -15.09
CA LYS A 43 -4.26 1.27 -15.88
C LYS A 43 -4.56 2.76 -15.75
N GLY A 44 -4.42 3.31 -14.55
CA GLY A 44 -4.61 4.74 -14.34
C GLY A 44 -3.61 5.60 -15.09
N LEU A 45 -2.34 5.18 -15.11
CA LEU A 45 -1.28 5.87 -15.84
C LEU A 45 -1.43 5.78 -17.34
N LYS A 46 -1.83 4.63 -17.85
CA LYS A 46 -1.88 4.36 -19.28
C LYS A 46 -2.83 5.29 -20.04
N LYS A 47 -3.84 5.84 -19.37
CA LYS A 47 -4.77 6.80 -19.95
C LYS A 47 -4.06 8.07 -20.45
N ASN A 48 -3.08 8.56 -19.71
CA ASN A 48 -2.34 9.79 -20.02
C ASN A 48 -0.90 9.53 -20.49
N MET A 49 -0.39 8.35 -20.26
CA MET A 49 0.97 7.93 -20.62
C MET A 49 0.92 6.58 -21.32
N PRO A 50 0.54 6.51 -22.60
CA PRO A 50 0.39 5.22 -23.30
C PRO A 50 1.66 4.37 -23.34
N ASP A 51 2.83 5.01 -23.24
CA ASP A 51 4.14 4.33 -23.33
C ASP A 51 4.65 3.82 -21.98
N VAL A 52 3.91 4.03 -20.89
CA VAL A 52 4.32 3.52 -19.58
C VAL A 52 4.32 1.99 -19.58
N SER A 53 5.38 1.40 -19.01
CA SER A 53 5.48 -0.06 -18.89
C SER A 53 5.07 -0.53 -17.50
N ARG A 54 4.58 -1.77 -17.41
CA ARG A 54 4.35 -2.43 -16.12
C ARG A 54 5.61 -2.51 -15.29
N THR A 55 6.75 -2.79 -15.94
CA THR A 55 8.05 -2.86 -15.28
C THR A 55 8.39 -1.56 -14.55
N THR A 56 8.15 -0.41 -15.17
CA THR A 56 8.37 0.90 -14.53
C THR A 56 7.50 1.08 -13.29
N VAL A 57 6.22 0.69 -13.37
CA VAL A 57 5.30 0.77 -12.23
C VAL A 57 5.77 -0.13 -11.08
N TYR A 58 6.05 -1.39 -11.34
CA TYR A 58 6.50 -2.34 -10.32
C TYR A 58 7.83 -1.93 -9.69
N ASN A 59 8.80 -1.49 -10.49
CA ASN A 59 10.10 -1.04 -9.98
C ASN A 59 9.97 0.20 -9.09
N THR A 60 9.14 1.16 -9.49
CA THR A 60 8.91 2.37 -8.69
C THR A 60 8.26 2.04 -7.36
N LEU A 61 7.25 1.17 -7.35
CA LEU A 61 6.59 0.74 -6.12
C LEU A 61 7.54 -0.04 -5.20
N LYS A 62 8.38 -0.88 -5.77
CA LYS A 62 9.41 -1.60 -5.01
C LYS A 62 10.41 -0.65 -4.36
N GLU A 63 10.88 0.34 -5.10
CA GLU A 63 11.79 1.37 -4.57
C GLU A 63 11.13 2.18 -3.45
N LEU A 64 9.87 2.61 -3.63
CA LEU A 64 9.12 3.32 -2.60
C LEU A 64 8.96 2.48 -1.32
N ASN A 65 8.65 1.21 -1.48
CA ASN A 65 8.53 0.30 -0.34
C ASN A 65 9.88 0.09 0.38
N ASN A 66 10.95 -0.11 -0.37
CA ASN A 66 12.30 -0.25 0.18
C ASN A 66 12.75 0.99 0.95
N LEU A 67 12.32 2.17 0.52
CA LEU A 67 12.62 3.44 1.17
C LEU A 67 11.69 3.74 2.37
N GLY A 68 10.73 2.89 2.64
CA GLY A 68 9.74 3.12 3.70
C GLY A 68 8.78 4.26 3.38
N ALA A 69 8.63 4.63 2.12
CA ALA A 69 7.77 5.75 1.69
C ALA A 69 6.30 5.33 1.52
N ILE A 70 6.06 4.06 1.33
CA ILE A 70 4.72 3.45 1.30
C ILE A 70 4.73 2.18 2.12
N SER A 71 3.56 1.76 2.56
CA SER A 71 3.35 0.45 3.15
C SER A 71 2.59 -0.45 2.18
N VAL A 72 2.63 -1.75 2.44
CA VAL A 72 1.92 -2.73 1.63
C VAL A 72 0.88 -3.43 2.49
N VAL A 73 -0.27 -3.68 1.89
CA VAL A 73 -1.36 -4.46 2.49
C VAL A 73 -1.56 -5.69 1.61
N ARG A 74 -1.39 -6.86 2.19
CA ARG A 74 -1.60 -8.11 1.46
C ARG A 74 -3.08 -8.43 1.38
N ASN A 75 -3.56 -8.72 0.17
CA ASN A 75 -4.93 -9.17 -0.03
C ASN A 75 -5.08 -10.61 0.48
N VAL A 76 -6.09 -10.83 1.29
CA VAL A 76 -6.32 -12.12 1.97
C VAL A 76 -6.71 -13.22 0.98
N GLU A 77 -7.43 -12.89 -0.10
CA GLU A 77 -8.00 -13.88 -1.01
C GLU A 77 -7.07 -14.28 -2.17
N GLU A 78 -6.30 -13.35 -2.70
CA GLU A 78 -5.59 -13.57 -3.96
C GLU A 78 -4.07 -13.50 -3.84
N GLY A 79 -3.55 -13.23 -2.64
CA GLY A 79 -2.13 -13.00 -2.47
C GLY A 79 -1.63 -11.74 -3.18
N SER A 80 -2.53 -10.91 -3.70
CA SER A 80 -2.16 -9.65 -4.32
C SER A 80 -1.72 -8.63 -3.26
N ILE A 81 -0.93 -7.66 -3.68
CA ILE A 81 -0.42 -6.61 -2.81
C ILE A 81 -1.12 -5.31 -3.17
N ARG A 82 -1.63 -4.60 -2.16
CA ARG A 82 -2.12 -3.24 -2.29
C ARG A 82 -1.16 -2.28 -1.61
N TYR A 83 -1.12 -1.07 -2.09
CA TYR A 83 -0.16 -0.05 -1.65
C TYR A 83 -0.89 1.06 -0.91
N ASP A 84 -0.27 1.51 0.17
CA ASP A 84 -0.80 2.55 1.04
C ASP A 84 0.27 3.62 1.26
N PRO A 85 0.00 4.88 0.91
CA PRO A 85 0.96 5.97 1.16
C PRO A 85 1.11 6.28 2.65
N LYS A 86 0.20 5.82 3.49
CA LYS A 86 0.27 6.00 4.93
C LYS A 86 1.26 5.00 5.54
N THR A 87 2.34 5.50 6.07
CA THR A 87 3.44 4.68 6.63
C THR A 87 3.37 4.53 8.15
N GLU A 88 2.53 5.31 8.82
CA GLU A 88 2.26 5.14 10.24
C GLU A 88 1.50 3.84 10.47
N LYS A 89 1.81 3.16 11.56
CA LYS A 89 1.17 1.89 11.88
C LYS A 89 -0.33 2.08 12.11
N HIS A 90 -1.12 1.33 11.38
CA HIS A 90 -2.58 1.33 11.49
C HIS A 90 -3.12 -0.03 11.04
N ASP A 91 -4.34 -0.31 11.47
CA ASP A 91 -5.03 -1.52 11.08
C ASP A 91 -5.87 -1.28 9.82
N HIS A 92 -6.34 -2.36 9.24
CA HIS A 92 -7.23 -2.32 8.07
C HIS A 92 -8.47 -3.18 8.30
N ILE A 93 -9.55 -2.84 7.60
CA ILE A 93 -10.71 -3.70 7.42
C ILE A 93 -10.83 -4.04 5.95
N TYR A 94 -11.00 -5.31 5.65
CA TYR A 94 -11.18 -5.83 4.30
C TYR A 94 -12.59 -6.40 4.14
N CYS A 95 -13.30 -5.99 3.09
CA CYS A 95 -14.60 -6.55 2.75
C CYS A 95 -14.44 -7.74 1.81
N LEU A 96 -14.92 -8.90 2.22
CA LEU A 96 -14.84 -10.15 1.44
C LEU A 96 -15.61 -10.10 0.13
N GLN A 97 -16.63 -9.25 0.04
CA GLN A 97 -17.49 -9.23 -1.16
C GLN A 97 -17.02 -8.21 -2.20
N CYS A 98 -16.77 -6.96 -1.80
CA CYS A 98 -16.41 -5.90 -2.75
C CYS A 98 -14.93 -5.55 -2.74
N SER A 99 -14.14 -6.22 -1.91
CA SER A 99 -12.69 -6.01 -1.78
C SER A 99 -12.28 -4.61 -1.29
N ARG A 100 -13.22 -3.82 -0.76
CA ARG A 100 -12.91 -2.52 -0.17
C ARG A 100 -11.98 -2.71 1.03
N ILE A 101 -10.98 -1.84 1.10
CA ILE A 101 -10.07 -1.75 2.25
C ILE A 101 -10.25 -0.38 2.88
N ILE A 102 -10.37 -0.35 4.21
CA ILE A 102 -10.48 0.87 5.00
C ILE A 102 -9.38 0.86 6.05
N ASP A 103 -8.75 2.03 6.25
CA ASP A 103 -7.81 2.24 7.33
C ASP A 103 -8.56 2.41 8.65
N ILE A 104 -8.05 1.78 9.70
CA ILE A 104 -8.49 2.02 11.07
C ILE A 104 -7.37 2.77 11.77
N GLU A 105 -7.63 4.00 12.15
CA GLU A 105 -6.70 4.80 12.93
C GLU A 105 -6.67 4.30 14.38
N ASN A 106 -5.51 4.37 15.01
CA ASN A 106 -5.31 3.99 16.41
C ASN A 106 -5.56 2.52 16.74
N GLY A 107 -5.16 1.61 15.87
CA GLY A 107 -4.96 0.22 16.26
C GLY A 107 -3.83 0.15 17.31
N ASN A 108 -4.11 0.58 18.53
CA ASN A 108 -3.12 0.70 19.62
C ASN A 108 -2.89 -0.61 20.37
N GLN A 109 -3.26 -1.72 19.80
CA GLN A 109 -2.95 -3.00 20.44
C GLN A 109 -1.56 -3.45 20.01
N GLU A 110 -0.62 -3.27 20.91
CA GLU A 110 0.66 -3.93 20.78
C GLU A 110 0.43 -5.43 20.91
N ILE A 111 0.59 -6.13 19.81
CA ILE A 111 0.53 -7.58 19.80
C ILE A 111 1.95 -8.08 19.91
N GLU A 112 2.29 -8.58 21.08
CA GLU A 112 3.56 -9.27 21.28
C GLU A 112 3.38 -10.77 21.07
N LEU A 113 4.21 -11.32 20.21
CA LEU A 113 4.30 -12.74 20.04
C LEU A 113 5.27 -13.31 21.09
N SER A 114 4.83 -14.31 21.87
CA SER A 114 5.69 -14.96 22.86
C SER A 114 6.89 -15.61 22.18
N LYS A 115 8.00 -15.74 22.91
CA LYS A 115 9.22 -16.41 22.41
C LYS A 115 8.95 -17.82 21.90
N GLU A 116 8.08 -18.56 22.58
CA GLU A 116 7.72 -19.92 22.18
C GLU A 116 6.98 -19.95 20.86
N LYS A 117 6.00 -19.04 20.67
CA LYS A 117 5.22 -18.93 19.41
C LYS A 117 6.07 -18.39 18.27
N ALA A 118 7.04 -17.55 18.56
CA ALA A 118 7.93 -16.99 17.55
C ALA A 118 8.92 -18.01 16.98
N GLN A 119 9.13 -19.15 17.66
CA GLN A 119 9.94 -20.26 17.17
C GLN A 119 11.34 -19.85 16.68
N GLY A 120 11.98 -18.93 17.38
CA GLY A 120 13.31 -18.43 17.03
C GLY A 120 13.34 -17.31 15.98
N PHE A 121 12.19 -16.90 15.46
CA PHE A 121 12.14 -15.75 14.55
C PHE A 121 12.35 -14.45 15.30
N LYS A 122 13.12 -13.55 14.70
CA LYS A 122 13.20 -12.17 15.14
C LYS A 122 12.06 -11.40 14.49
N ILE A 123 11.03 -11.08 15.27
CA ILE A 123 9.88 -10.32 14.75
C ILE A 123 10.26 -8.85 14.67
N VAL A 124 10.08 -8.25 13.51
CA VAL A 124 10.38 -6.84 13.27
C VAL A 124 9.13 -5.99 13.04
N ASP A 125 8.02 -6.62 12.63
CA ASP A 125 6.77 -5.92 12.38
C ASP A 125 5.62 -6.92 12.27
N TYR A 126 4.38 -6.42 12.28
CA TYR A 126 3.18 -7.21 12.06
C TYR A 126 2.10 -6.34 11.42
N GLN A 127 1.11 -6.98 10.83
CA GLN A 127 -0.06 -6.31 10.26
C GLN A 127 -1.33 -6.95 10.80
N ILE A 128 -2.35 -6.12 11.07
CA ILE A 128 -3.68 -6.58 11.47
C ILE A 128 -4.67 -6.17 10.39
N THR A 129 -5.38 -7.14 9.84
CA THR A 129 -6.48 -6.91 8.92
C THR A 129 -7.72 -7.60 9.45
N HIS A 130 -8.75 -6.81 9.75
CA HIS A 130 -10.05 -7.33 10.12
C HIS A 130 -10.81 -7.68 8.84
N ILE A 131 -11.46 -8.82 8.81
CA ILE A 131 -12.11 -9.36 7.63
C ILE A 131 -13.59 -9.48 7.89
N GLY A 132 -14.40 -8.94 6.98
CA GLY A 132 -15.85 -8.96 7.15
C GLY A 132 -16.59 -8.48 5.92
N TYR A 133 -17.73 -7.88 6.13
CA TYR A 133 -18.58 -7.34 5.06
C TYR A 133 -18.91 -5.88 5.36
N CYS A 134 -18.70 -5.01 4.39
CA CYS A 134 -19.03 -3.60 4.56
C CYS A 134 -20.55 -3.39 4.66
N PRO A 135 -21.00 -2.24 5.16
CA PRO A 135 -22.45 -1.98 5.32
C PRO A 135 -23.26 -2.16 4.04
N ASP A 136 -22.70 -1.76 2.90
CA ASP A 136 -23.40 -1.90 1.61
C ASP A 136 -23.55 -3.37 1.20
N CYS A 137 -22.51 -4.17 1.40
CA CYS A 137 -22.54 -5.59 1.05
C CYS A 137 -23.39 -6.43 2.01
N GLN A 138 -23.56 -6.00 3.24
CA GLN A 138 -24.46 -6.66 4.19
C GLN A 138 -25.93 -6.58 3.75
N LYS A 139 -26.31 -5.51 3.06
CA LYS A 139 -27.68 -5.31 2.56
C LYS A 139 -28.08 -6.31 1.49
N THR A 140 -27.10 -6.88 0.78
CA THR A 140 -27.32 -7.84 -0.31
C THR A 140 -27.16 -9.29 0.10
N ARG A 141 -26.96 -9.55 1.38
CA ARG A 141 -26.77 -10.91 1.93
C ARG A 141 -28.00 -11.42 2.63
#